data_d46b80a06093d969e12cb08c790d222a
#
_entry.id   d46b80a06093d969e12cb08c790d222a
#
_cell.length_a   1.000
_cell.length_b   1.000
_cell.length_c   1.000
_cell.angle_alpha   90.00
_cell.angle_beta   90.00
_cell.angle_gamma   90.00
#
_symmetry.space_group_name_H-M   'P 1'
#
loop_
_entity.id
_entity.type
_entity.pdbx_description
1 polymer ?
#
loop_
_entity_poly.entity_id
_entity_poly.type
_entity_poly.pdbx_seq_one_letter_code
_entity_poly.pdbx_strand_id
1 'polypeptide(L)'
;THPKLDARSAPKIESYDADKVFVLDVANLEQDFIDASKVPVVWIDHHGPYERNNVRYFNPRLNKKDVNIPTTYMCYSVVKQDLWIAMTGCIADYYMPDFFDEFKEKYSDLLNGKKSIGDLYFNSKVGTLIKTLSFCLKGKTSEVMKCMKVLTRIKSPYEILNQETAQGKFIYKRY
;
A
#
# COMPACT_ATOMS: atom_id res chain seq x y z
N THR A 1 -14.67 9.49 7.00
CA THR A 1 -14.86 8.14 7.57
C THR A 1 -13.82 7.22 6.95
N HIS A 2 -12.99 6.60 7.80
CA HIS A 2 -12.02 5.61 7.34
C HIS A 2 -12.71 4.38 6.75
N PRO A 3 -12.11 3.70 5.75
CA PRO A 3 -12.65 2.46 5.22
C PRO A 3 -12.85 1.45 6.37
N LYS A 4 -14.03 0.85 6.39
CA LYS A 4 -14.42 -0.16 7.36
C LYS A 4 -14.63 -1.47 6.63
N LEU A 5 -14.06 -2.55 7.16
CA LEU A 5 -14.26 -3.90 6.66
C LEU A 5 -15.10 -4.69 7.67
N ASP A 6 -16.30 -5.10 7.25
CA ASP A 6 -17.29 -5.82 8.08
C ASP A 6 -17.82 -7.08 7.38
N ALA A 7 -18.72 -7.81 8.04
CA ALA A 7 -19.26 -9.08 7.57
C ALA A 7 -19.82 -9.06 6.13
N ARG A 8 -20.27 -7.91 5.64
CA ARG A 8 -20.78 -7.76 4.25
C ARG A 8 -19.72 -8.05 3.18
N SER A 9 -18.44 -8.01 3.56
CA SER A 9 -17.33 -8.30 2.68
C SER A 9 -16.90 -9.76 2.67
N ALA A 10 -17.32 -10.56 3.68
CA ALA A 10 -16.92 -11.96 3.82
C ALA A 10 -17.33 -12.87 2.63
N PRO A 11 -18.50 -12.71 1.99
CA PRO A 11 -18.86 -13.54 0.83
C PRO A 11 -17.89 -13.46 -0.35
N LYS A 12 -17.10 -12.38 -0.45
CA LYS A 12 -16.05 -12.26 -1.48
C LYS A 12 -14.91 -13.26 -1.28
N ILE A 13 -14.62 -13.63 -0.04
CA ILE A 13 -13.58 -14.62 0.29
C ILE A 13 -13.90 -15.95 -0.38
N GLU A 14 -15.16 -16.40 -0.22
CA GLU A 14 -15.64 -17.62 -0.83
C GLU A 14 -15.62 -17.56 -2.37
N SER A 15 -16.01 -16.42 -2.95
CA SER A 15 -16.03 -16.24 -4.41
C SER A 15 -14.64 -16.30 -5.06
N TYR A 16 -13.58 -16.11 -4.29
CA TYR A 16 -12.19 -16.24 -4.74
C TYR A 16 -11.56 -17.59 -4.40
N ASP A 17 -12.28 -18.49 -3.73
CA ASP A 17 -11.76 -19.77 -3.22
C ASP A 17 -10.45 -19.57 -2.45
N ALA A 18 -10.43 -18.54 -1.62
CA ALA A 18 -9.24 -18.14 -0.90
C ALA A 18 -9.00 -19.05 0.31
N ASP A 19 -7.76 -19.44 0.54
CA ASP A 19 -7.31 -20.22 1.71
C ASP A 19 -6.82 -19.34 2.86
N LYS A 20 -6.65 -18.04 2.61
CA LYS A 20 -6.19 -17.03 3.58
C LYS A 20 -6.56 -15.61 3.14
N VAL A 21 -6.76 -14.72 4.10
CA VAL A 21 -7.02 -13.30 3.83
C VAL A 21 -5.93 -12.45 4.47
N PHE A 22 -5.36 -11.54 3.69
CA PHE A 22 -4.52 -10.45 4.18
C PHE A 22 -5.31 -9.14 4.12
N VAL A 23 -5.48 -8.51 5.28
CA VAL A 23 -6.08 -7.18 5.39
C VAL A 23 -4.93 -6.20 5.62
N LEU A 24 -4.70 -5.30 4.67
CA LEU A 24 -3.55 -4.40 4.65
C LEU A 24 -4.02 -2.95 4.71
N ASP A 25 -3.50 -2.18 5.65
CA ASP A 25 -3.72 -0.73 5.78
C ASP A 25 -5.21 -0.35 5.91
N VAL A 26 -5.97 -1.17 6.59
CA VAL A 26 -7.38 -0.92 6.92
C VAL A 26 -7.48 -0.57 8.40
N ALA A 27 -7.77 0.68 8.69
CA ALA A 27 -7.81 1.20 10.06
C ALA A 27 -8.87 0.52 10.96
N ASN A 28 -9.97 0.07 10.38
CA ASN A 28 -11.04 -0.58 11.13
C ASN A 28 -11.47 -1.90 10.50
N LEU A 29 -10.93 -2.99 11.04
CA LEU A 29 -11.37 -4.35 10.78
C LEU A 29 -12.34 -4.78 11.89
N GLU A 30 -13.59 -5.02 11.53
CA GLU A 30 -14.62 -5.40 12.50
C GLU A 30 -14.53 -6.89 12.87
N GLN A 31 -14.92 -7.20 14.10
CA GLN A 31 -14.92 -8.58 14.60
C GLN A 31 -15.84 -9.48 13.77
N ASP A 32 -16.98 -8.96 13.33
CA ASP A 32 -17.96 -9.71 12.53
C ASP A 32 -17.42 -10.18 11.17
N PHE A 33 -16.47 -9.42 10.55
CA PHE A 33 -15.76 -9.88 9.37
C PHE A 33 -14.86 -11.08 9.68
N ILE A 34 -14.12 -11.00 10.79
CA ILE A 34 -13.22 -12.08 11.23
C ILE A 34 -14.01 -13.34 11.53
N ASP A 35 -15.11 -13.20 12.26
CA ASP A 35 -15.98 -14.31 12.67
C ASP A 35 -16.70 -14.95 11.46
N ALA A 36 -17.05 -14.16 10.45
CA ALA A 36 -17.64 -14.63 9.20
C ALA A 36 -16.63 -15.26 8.24
N SER A 37 -15.31 -15.02 8.46
CA SER A 37 -14.25 -15.60 7.64
C SER A 37 -14.04 -17.07 8.02
N LYS A 38 -14.18 -17.97 7.04
CA LYS A 38 -13.91 -19.41 7.23
C LYS A 38 -12.43 -19.77 7.09
N VAL A 39 -11.60 -18.80 6.79
CA VAL A 39 -10.15 -18.96 6.56
C VAL A 39 -9.36 -18.01 7.46
N PRO A 40 -8.06 -18.31 7.72
CA PRO A 40 -7.23 -17.46 8.57
C PRO A 40 -7.13 -16.03 8.04
N VAL A 41 -7.28 -15.06 8.94
CA VAL A 41 -7.12 -13.63 8.65
C VAL A 41 -5.81 -13.13 9.24
N VAL A 42 -5.02 -12.43 8.41
CA VAL A 42 -3.82 -11.72 8.80
C VAL A 42 -4.08 -10.23 8.59
N TRP A 43 -3.98 -9.44 9.65
CA TRP A 43 -4.19 -8.00 9.60
C TRP A 43 -2.87 -7.27 9.86
N ILE A 44 -2.42 -6.46 8.90
CA ILE A 44 -1.22 -5.63 9.00
C ILE A 44 -1.65 -4.18 8.84
N ASP A 45 -1.43 -3.37 9.87
CA ASP A 45 -1.91 -2.00 9.94
C ASP A 45 -1.02 -1.13 10.83
N HIS A 46 -1.08 0.19 10.68
CA HIS A 46 -0.31 1.15 11.48
C HIS A 46 -1.16 2.24 12.15
N HIS A 47 -2.47 2.19 11.97
CA HIS A 47 -3.42 3.09 12.64
C HIS A 47 -3.55 2.78 14.13
N GLY A 48 -4.43 3.50 14.83
CA GLY A 48 -4.73 3.21 16.23
C GLY A 48 -5.17 1.74 16.40
N PRO A 49 -4.53 0.96 17.29
CA PRO A 49 -4.82 -0.47 17.39
C PRO A 49 -6.18 -0.74 18.00
N TYR A 50 -6.80 -1.82 17.57
CA TYR A 50 -8.03 -2.38 18.13
C TYR A 50 -7.78 -3.79 18.68
N GLU A 51 -8.49 -4.15 19.74
CA GLU A 51 -8.51 -5.54 20.20
C GLU A 51 -9.49 -6.35 19.36
N ARG A 52 -9.00 -7.44 18.77
CA ARG A 52 -9.78 -8.39 17.96
C ARG A 52 -9.34 -9.82 18.27
N ASN A 53 -10.28 -10.73 18.27
CA ASN A 53 -10.05 -12.16 18.50
C ASN A 53 -9.87 -12.90 17.16
N ASN A 54 -9.21 -14.06 17.19
CA ASN A 54 -9.07 -14.97 16.04
C ASN A 54 -8.45 -14.34 14.78
N VAL A 55 -7.54 -13.38 14.95
CA VAL A 55 -6.81 -12.73 13.88
C VAL A 55 -5.32 -12.64 14.22
N ARG A 56 -4.44 -12.83 13.22
CA ARG A 56 -3.02 -12.50 13.37
C ARG A 56 -2.84 -11.02 13.07
N TYR A 57 -2.76 -10.22 14.12
CA TYR A 57 -2.66 -8.77 14.02
C TYR A 57 -1.22 -8.28 14.22
N PHE A 58 -0.70 -7.58 13.22
CA PHE A 58 0.59 -6.95 13.24
C PHE A 58 0.39 -5.43 13.16
N ASN A 59 0.65 -4.74 14.26
CA ASN A 59 0.63 -3.29 14.34
C ASN A 59 1.74 -2.82 15.28
N PRO A 60 2.68 -1.98 14.83
CA PRO A 60 3.81 -1.53 15.65
C PRO A 60 3.36 -0.77 16.90
N ARG A 61 2.18 -0.14 16.87
CA ARG A 61 1.62 0.61 18.02
C ARG A 61 1.10 -0.26 19.16
N LEU A 62 0.97 -1.55 18.97
CA LEU A 62 0.67 -2.49 20.07
C LEU A 62 1.79 -2.49 21.11
N ASN A 63 3.04 -2.32 20.68
CA ASN A 63 4.21 -2.35 21.56
C ASN A 63 4.69 -0.94 21.94
N LYS A 64 4.44 0.07 21.09
CA LYS A 64 4.92 1.44 21.31
C LYS A 64 3.98 2.46 20.66
N LYS A 65 3.25 3.24 21.46
CA LYS A 65 2.16 4.12 21.01
C LYS A 65 2.54 5.17 19.95
N ASP A 66 3.75 5.72 20.01
CA ASP A 66 4.18 6.85 19.18
C ASP A 66 5.02 6.43 17.97
N VAL A 67 4.86 5.20 17.50
CA VAL A 67 5.59 4.69 16.34
C VAL A 67 4.75 4.89 15.08
N ASN A 68 5.36 5.50 14.07
CA ASN A 68 4.79 5.59 12.72
C ASN A 68 5.61 4.70 11.76
N ILE A 69 5.31 3.41 11.72
CA ILE A 69 5.90 2.47 10.75
C ILE A 69 4.79 2.08 9.77
N PRO A 70 4.86 2.51 8.50
CA PRO A 70 3.79 2.26 7.53
C PRO A 70 3.56 0.78 7.25
N THR A 71 2.34 0.41 6.93
CA THR A 71 1.98 -0.93 6.47
C THR A 71 2.84 -1.34 5.26
N THR A 72 3.10 -0.41 4.34
CA THR A 72 3.96 -0.62 3.18
C THR A 72 5.39 -1.05 3.58
N TYR A 73 5.99 -0.41 4.59
CA TYR A 73 7.30 -0.79 5.11
C TYR A 73 7.31 -2.21 5.67
N MET A 74 6.29 -2.53 6.50
CA MET A 74 6.16 -3.87 7.08
C MET A 74 6.01 -4.95 6.02
N CYS A 75 5.17 -4.73 5.00
CA CYS A 75 5.01 -5.65 3.88
C CYS A 75 6.33 -5.81 3.09
N TYR A 76 7.02 -4.70 2.77
CA TYR A 76 8.30 -4.76 2.07
C TYR A 76 9.38 -5.51 2.86
N SER A 77 9.40 -5.36 4.18
CA SER A 77 10.34 -6.07 5.05
C SER A 77 10.24 -7.59 4.93
N VAL A 78 9.07 -8.10 4.56
CA VAL A 78 8.81 -9.54 4.37
C VAL A 78 9.10 -9.98 2.93
N VAL A 79 8.57 -9.25 1.94
CA VAL A 79 8.59 -9.73 0.54
C VAL A 79 9.80 -9.28 -0.26
N LYS A 80 10.43 -8.15 0.11
CA LYS A 80 11.62 -7.56 -0.55
C LYS A 80 11.47 -7.41 -2.07
N GLN A 81 10.27 -7.08 -2.54
CA GLN A 81 9.96 -6.89 -3.96
C GLN A 81 9.46 -5.48 -4.22
N ASP A 82 9.65 -5.00 -5.46
CA ASP A 82 9.13 -3.70 -5.91
C ASP A 82 9.55 -2.52 -5.02
N LEU A 83 10.86 -2.39 -4.79
CA LEU A 83 11.48 -1.32 -4.00
C LEU A 83 10.90 0.07 -4.29
N TRP A 84 10.58 0.37 -5.55
CA TRP A 84 10.01 1.65 -5.95
C TRP A 84 8.57 1.86 -5.41
N ILE A 85 7.76 0.81 -5.32
CA ILE A 85 6.43 0.87 -4.70
C ILE A 85 6.58 1.06 -3.20
N ALA A 86 7.47 0.30 -2.57
CA ALA A 86 7.75 0.40 -1.14
C ALA A 86 8.19 1.81 -0.75
N MET A 87 9.15 2.39 -1.51
CA MET A 87 9.62 3.76 -1.28
C MET A 87 8.48 4.78 -1.44
N THR A 88 7.69 4.65 -2.52
CA THR A 88 6.56 5.55 -2.80
C THR A 88 5.55 5.53 -1.66
N GLY A 89 5.17 4.35 -1.15
CA GLY A 89 4.23 4.21 -0.04
C GLY A 89 4.80 4.74 1.29
N CYS A 90 6.07 4.47 1.58
CA CYS A 90 6.70 5.00 2.80
C CYS A 90 6.74 6.54 2.82
N ILE A 91 7.10 7.18 1.70
CA ILE A 91 7.10 8.65 1.62
C ILE A 91 5.67 9.21 1.66
N ALA A 92 4.67 8.49 1.11
CA ALA A 92 3.27 8.88 1.20
C ALA A 92 2.79 8.95 2.66
N ASP A 93 3.25 8.05 3.51
CA ASP A 93 2.97 8.00 4.95
C ASP A 93 3.94 8.81 5.81
N TYR A 94 4.73 9.68 5.17
CA TYR A 94 5.71 10.54 5.85
C TYR A 94 6.76 9.75 6.67
N TYR A 95 7.19 8.61 6.14
CA TYR A 95 8.21 7.75 6.75
C TYR A 95 9.44 7.62 5.86
N MET A 96 10.63 7.88 6.43
CA MET A 96 11.90 7.62 5.75
C MET A 96 12.38 6.21 6.09
N PRO A 97 12.36 5.27 5.12
CA PRO A 97 12.75 3.89 5.38
C PRO A 97 14.27 3.73 5.40
N ASP A 98 14.75 2.68 6.07
CA ASP A 98 16.16 2.30 6.15
C ASP A 98 16.76 1.84 4.80
N PHE A 99 15.91 1.44 3.86
CA PHE A 99 16.31 1.10 2.49
C PHE A 99 16.39 2.32 1.54
N PHE A 100 16.40 3.55 2.09
CA PHE A 100 16.49 4.77 1.27
C PHE A 100 17.76 4.82 0.41
N ASP A 101 18.91 4.41 0.97
CA ASP A 101 20.17 4.42 0.24
C ASP A 101 20.17 3.40 -0.90
N GLU A 102 19.61 2.20 -0.71
CA GLU A 102 19.39 1.21 -1.76
C GLU A 102 18.51 1.78 -2.89
N PHE A 103 17.43 2.47 -2.52
CA PHE A 103 16.57 3.13 -3.50
C PHE A 103 17.33 4.23 -4.26
N LYS A 104 18.12 5.03 -3.57
CA LYS A 104 18.92 6.12 -4.18
C LYS A 104 19.94 5.57 -5.17
N GLU A 105 20.60 4.47 -4.87
CA GLU A 105 21.55 3.83 -5.82
C GLU A 105 20.82 3.40 -7.10
N LYS A 106 19.63 2.84 -6.99
CA LYS A 106 18.89 2.29 -8.13
C LYS A 106 18.08 3.33 -8.90
N TYR A 107 17.57 4.37 -8.23
CA TYR A 107 16.59 5.32 -8.76
C TYR A 107 16.91 6.77 -8.39
N SER A 108 18.20 7.16 -8.47
CA SER A 108 18.66 8.50 -8.06
C SER A 108 17.95 9.65 -8.79
N ASP A 109 17.61 9.45 -10.06
CA ASP A 109 16.91 10.43 -10.88
C ASP A 109 15.47 10.70 -10.44
N LEU A 110 14.84 9.75 -9.70
CA LEU A 110 13.50 9.93 -9.15
C LEU A 110 13.48 10.87 -7.94
N LEU A 111 14.63 11.06 -7.30
CA LEU A 111 14.78 11.94 -6.13
C LEU A 111 14.91 13.42 -6.51
N ASN A 112 15.28 13.77 -7.74
CA ASN A 112 15.59 15.13 -8.17
C ASN A 112 16.61 15.82 -7.22
N GLY A 113 17.60 15.09 -6.69
CA GLY A 113 18.57 15.57 -5.71
C GLY A 113 18.00 15.85 -4.31
N LYS A 114 16.74 15.53 -4.04
CA LYS A 114 16.05 15.77 -2.76
C LYS A 114 16.34 14.65 -1.76
N LYS A 115 16.30 15.01 -0.47
CA LYS A 115 16.59 14.07 0.63
C LYS A 115 15.58 14.16 1.78
N SER A 116 14.89 15.28 1.96
CA SER A 116 13.86 15.41 3.00
C SER A 116 12.55 14.76 2.54
N ILE A 117 11.78 14.20 3.46
CA ILE A 117 10.49 13.56 3.15
C ILE A 117 9.55 14.56 2.46
N GLY A 118 9.46 15.78 2.97
CA GLY A 118 8.62 16.82 2.38
C GLY A 118 9.02 17.16 0.94
N ASP A 119 10.33 17.32 0.67
CA ASP A 119 10.82 17.56 -0.69
C ASP A 119 10.57 16.36 -1.60
N LEU A 120 10.76 15.14 -1.12
CA LEU A 120 10.48 13.92 -1.88
C LEU A 120 8.99 13.84 -2.24
N TYR A 121 8.12 14.20 -1.30
CA TYR A 121 6.68 14.19 -1.51
C TYR A 121 6.22 15.25 -2.54
N PHE A 122 6.72 16.49 -2.43
CA PHE A 122 6.20 17.62 -3.22
C PHE A 122 7.03 17.94 -4.45
N ASN A 123 8.35 17.72 -4.43
CA ASN A 123 9.30 18.28 -5.37
C ASN A 123 10.15 17.21 -6.10
N SER A 124 9.69 15.95 -6.15
CA SER A 124 10.39 14.86 -6.81
C SER A 124 9.49 14.02 -7.73
N LYS A 125 10.09 13.15 -8.54
CA LYS A 125 9.34 12.17 -9.34
C LYS A 125 8.66 11.11 -8.45
N VAL A 126 9.20 10.83 -7.25
CA VAL A 126 8.52 9.99 -6.24
C VAL A 126 7.19 10.62 -5.86
N GLY A 127 7.13 11.94 -5.66
CA GLY A 127 5.88 12.67 -5.40
C GLY A 127 4.88 12.56 -6.54
N THR A 128 5.34 12.53 -7.79
CA THR A 128 4.47 12.27 -8.95
C THR A 128 3.87 10.85 -8.89
N LEU A 129 4.68 9.85 -8.55
CA LEU A 129 4.20 8.48 -8.36
C LEU A 129 3.17 8.39 -7.22
N ILE A 130 3.42 9.04 -6.07
CA ILE A 130 2.48 9.10 -4.94
C ILE A 130 1.12 9.60 -5.43
N LYS A 131 1.09 10.74 -6.10
CA LYS A 131 -0.16 11.34 -6.61
C LYS A 131 -0.85 10.41 -7.62
N THR A 132 -0.10 9.88 -8.58
CA THR A 132 -0.63 8.97 -9.60
C THR A 132 -1.27 7.72 -8.98
N LEU A 133 -0.57 7.06 -8.06
CA LEU A 133 -1.09 5.86 -7.40
C LEU A 133 -2.28 6.18 -6.49
N SER A 134 -2.25 7.33 -5.80
CA SER A 134 -3.39 7.78 -4.98
C SER A 134 -4.65 8.00 -5.83
N PHE A 135 -4.51 8.50 -7.04
CA PHE A 135 -5.66 8.63 -7.96
C PHE A 135 -6.19 7.28 -8.46
N CYS A 136 -5.34 6.26 -8.56
CA CYS A 136 -5.79 4.90 -8.88
C CYS A 136 -6.74 4.30 -7.84
N LEU A 137 -6.69 4.78 -6.60
CA LEU A 137 -7.57 4.35 -5.51
C LEU A 137 -8.89 5.13 -5.44
N LYS A 138 -9.08 6.12 -6.32
CA LYS A 138 -10.29 6.95 -6.36
C LYS A 138 -11.23 6.52 -7.49
N GLY A 139 -12.52 6.64 -7.24
CA GLY A 139 -13.57 6.35 -8.23
C GLY A 139 -14.39 5.11 -7.90
N LYS A 140 -15.05 4.55 -8.90
CA LYS A 140 -15.88 3.35 -8.74
C LYS A 140 -15.01 2.12 -8.43
N THR A 141 -15.50 1.21 -7.61
CA THR A 141 -14.78 -0.02 -7.22
C THR A 141 -14.26 -0.80 -8.44
N SER A 142 -15.04 -0.89 -9.52
CA SER A 142 -14.62 -1.58 -10.75
C SER A 142 -13.39 -0.92 -11.41
N GLU A 143 -13.28 0.41 -11.36
CA GLU A 143 -12.14 1.15 -11.89
C GLU A 143 -10.90 0.98 -11.01
N VAL A 144 -11.08 1.06 -9.69
CA VAL A 144 -10.00 0.79 -8.72
C VAL A 144 -9.47 -0.63 -8.91
N MET A 145 -10.33 -1.63 -8.99
CA MET A 145 -9.93 -3.02 -9.24
C MET A 145 -9.18 -3.21 -10.56
N LYS A 146 -9.61 -2.49 -11.62
CA LYS A 146 -8.88 -2.49 -12.89
C LYS A 146 -7.49 -1.88 -12.74
N CYS A 147 -7.38 -0.75 -12.04
CA CYS A 147 -6.07 -0.13 -11.75
C CYS A 147 -5.15 -1.09 -10.98
N MET A 148 -5.65 -1.76 -9.95
CA MET A 148 -4.86 -2.73 -9.18
C MET A 148 -4.37 -3.88 -10.06
N LYS A 149 -5.24 -4.48 -10.87
CA LYS A 149 -4.85 -5.54 -11.82
C LYS A 149 -3.81 -5.09 -12.85
N VAL A 150 -3.86 -3.85 -13.28
CA VAL A 150 -2.86 -3.29 -14.21
C VAL A 150 -1.55 -3.03 -13.47
N LEU A 151 -1.60 -2.47 -12.26
CA LEU A 151 -0.43 -2.15 -11.46
C LEU A 151 0.43 -3.38 -11.15
N THR A 152 -0.17 -4.55 -10.91
CA THR A 152 0.59 -5.80 -10.69
C THR A 152 1.44 -6.24 -11.89
N ARG A 153 1.23 -5.66 -13.08
CA ARG A 153 1.99 -5.97 -14.31
C ARG A 153 3.11 -4.97 -14.59
N ILE A 154 3.17 -3.88 -13.84
CA ILE A 154 4.19 -2.84 -13.99
C ILE A 154 5.45 -3.29 -13.25
N LYS A 155 6.58 -3.28 -13.93
CA LYS A 155 7.87 -3.74 -13.40
C LYS A 155 8.82 -2.60 -13.02
N SER A 156 8.53 -1.40 -13.51
CA SER A 156 9.41 -0.25 -13.32
C SER A 156 8.59 1.04 -13.15
N PRO A 157 9.01 1.97 -12.28
CA PRO A 157 8.39 3.28 -12.15
C PRO A 157 8.40 4.09 -13.45
N TYR A 158 9.36 3.83 -14.33
CA TYR A 158 9.51 4.53 -15.61
C TYR A 158 8.40 4.18 -16.60
N GLU A 159 7.84 2.98 -16.54
CA GLU A 159 6.67 2.64 -17.36
C GLU A 159 5.51 3.62 -17.11
N ILE A 160 5.34 4.07 -15.86
CA ILE A 160 4.33 5.07 -15.50
C ILE A 160 4.82 6.46 -15.87
N LEU A 161 5.98 6.88 -15.35
CA LEU A 161 6.47 8.25 -15.47
C LEU A 161 6.74 8.66 -16.92
N ASN A 162 7.27 7.76 -17.74
CA ASN A 162 7.59 7.99 -19.15
C ASN A 162 6.51 7.42 -20.08
N GLN A 163 5.46 6.78 -19.54
CA GLN A 163 4.38 6.17 -20.32
C GLN A 163 4.89 5.17 -21.38
N GLU A 164 5.90 4.38 -21.02
CA GLU A 164 6.61 3.47 -21.93
C GLU A 164 5.75 2.29 -22.39
N THR A 165 4.83 1.83 -21.55
CA THR A 165 3.94 0.70 -21.83
C THR A 165 2.48 1.10 -21.85
N ALA A 166 1.62 0.24 -22.41
CA ALA A 166 0.17 0.45 -22.37
C ALA A 166 -0.36 0.49 -20.94
N GLN A 167 0.21 -0.34 -20.05
CA GLN A 167 -0.09 -0.38 -18.62
C GLN A 167 0.31 0.92 -17.93
N GLY A 168 1.54 1.39 -18.16
CA GLY A 168 2.03 2.65 -17.60
C GLY A 168 1.20 3.85 -18.06
N LYS A 169 0.87 3.92 -19.37
CA LYS A 169 -0.04 4.94 -19.92
C LYS A 169 -1.42 4.90 -19.24
N PHE A 170 -1.96 3.71 -19.01
CA PHE A 170 -3.25 3.55 -18.36
C PHE A 170 -3.23 4.07 -16.92
N ILE A 171 -2.19 3.76 -16.15
CA ILE A 171 -2.03 4.23 -14.77
C ILE A 171 -1.79 5.75 -14.75
N TYR A 172 -0.90 6.27 -15.59
CA TYR A 172 -0.60 7.70 -15.64
C TYR A 172 -1.82 8.57 -15.98
N LYS A 173 -2.74 8.09 -16.82
CA LYS A 173 -3.97 8.79 -17.16
C LYS A 173 -4.91 9.02 -15.97
N ARG A 174 -4.66 8.40 -14.81
CA ARG A 174 -5.43 8.64 -13.58
C ARG A 174 -4.94 9.90 -12.84
N TYR A 175 -3.71 10.35 -13.12
CA TYR A 175 -3.12 11.57 -12.59
C TYR A 175 -3.62 12.82 -13.33
#